data_8930f6525088279bbeacf1ff628ac9a7
#
_entry.id   8930f6525088279bbeacf1ff628ac9a7
#
_cell.length_a   1.000
_cell.length_b   1.000
_cell.length_c   1.000
_cell.angle_alpha   90.00
_cell.angle_beta   90.00
_cell.angle_gamma   90.00
#
_symmetry.space_group_name_H-M   'P 1'
#
loop_
_entity.id
_entity.type
_entity.pdbx_description
1 polymer ?
#
loop_
_entity_poly.entity_id
_entity_poly.type
_entity_poly.pdbx_seq_one_letter_code
_entity_poly.pdbx_strand_id
1 'polypeptide(L)'
;MRRIVLIMLVLTACLAASAQSAKTLYEQGKALYDAKDYAKAFPKLKAAAEKGHKKAQYRLGRCYEKGRGVAKDEAAAFKWYSKGAVQEHAKSEYAVGKCYKDGIGVKKDRKKAFSFFMRSARQDYAEAQYQVGKIYLKGKGTEADVKKAKSWLVKAVKNPKDGEEVLQKIRKDAADGDEDARAILKLIN
;
A
#
# COMPACT_ATOMS: atom_id res chain seq x y z
N MET A 1 30.66 -29.75 35.00
CA MET A 1 29.46 -28.90 35.23
C MET A 1 29.62 -27.50 34.67
N ARG A 2 30.64 -26.70 34.96
CA ARG A 2 30.78 -25.33 34.41
C ARG A 2 30.76 -25.20 32.86
N ARG A 3 31.37 -26.15 32.12
CA ARG A 3 31.35 -26.14 30.64
C ARG A 3 29.98 -26.41 30.01
N ILE A 4 29.17 -27.26 30.64
CA ILE A 4 27.82 -27.59 30.16
C ILE A 4 26.88 -26.40 30.38
N VAL A 5 27.02 -25.70 31.51
CA VAL A 5 26.24 -24.46 31.78
C VAL A 5 26.59 -23.35 30.81
N LEU A 6 27.88 -23.20 30.45
CA LEU A 6 28.33 -22.19 29.47
C LEU A 6 27.78 -22.50 28.06
N ILE A 7 27.78 -23.76 27.66
CA ILE A 7 27.23 -24.19 26.34
C ILE A 7 25.72 -23.99 26.31
N MET A 8 25.00 -24.28 27.39
CA MET A 8 23.56 -24.00 27.48
C MET A 8 23.26 -22.51 27.45
N LEU A 9 24.04 -21.66 28.12
CA LEU A 9 23.88 -20.22 28.09
C LEU A 9 24.16 -19.64 26.67
N VAL A 10 25.15 -20.16 25.98
CA VAL A 10 25.46 -19.73 24.58
C VAL A 10 24.37 -20.20 23.62
N LEU A 11 23.85 -21.43 23.79
CA LEU A 11 22.74 -21.94 22.98
C LEU A 11 21.43 -21.17 23.23
N THR A 12 21.12 -20.80 24.46
CA THR A 12 19.94 -19.96 24.77
C THR A 12 20.11 -18.52 24.26
N ALA A 13 21.32 -17.96 24.33
CA ALA A 13 21.60 -16.65 23.74
C ALA A 13 21.53 -16.67 22.21
N CYS A 14 22.01 -17.72 21.54
CA CYS A 14 21.85 -17.90 20.09
C CYS A 14 20.41 -18.10 19.67
N LEU A 15 19.59 -18.85 20.42
CA LEU A 15 18.16 -19.02 20.17
C LEU A 15 17.39 -17.70 20.41
N ALA A 16 17.75 -16.91 21.41
CA ALA A 16 17.15 -15.59 21.63
C ALA A 16 17.54 -14.57 20.55
N ALA A 17 18.78 -14.64 20.03
CA ALA A 17 19.21 -13.81 18.90
C ALA A 17 18.52 -14.16 17.57
N SER A 18 18.03 -15.40 17.40
CA SER A 18 17.36 -15.85 16.17
C SER A 18 15.89 -15.45 16.06
N ALA A 19 15.26 -14.97 17.12
CA ALA A 19 13.84 -14.62 17.16
C ALA A 19 13.60 -13.11 17.10
N GLN A 20 14.16 -12.42 16.09
CA GLN A 20 13.82 -11.01 15.88
C GLN A 20 12.31 -10.82 15.73
N SER A 21 11.76 -9.82 16.42
CA SER A 21 10.33 -9.51 16.32
C SER A 21 9.96 -9.09 14.90
N ALA A 22 8.70 -9.32 14.53
CA ALA A 22 8.20 -8.85 13.23
C ALA A 22 8.39 -7.32 13.05
N LYS A 23 8.28 -6.56 14.12
CA LYS A 23 8.51 -5.10 14.14
C LYS A 23 9.98 -4.77 13.87
N THR A 24 10.93 -5.42 14.56
CA THR A 24 12.37 -5.18 14.36
C THR A 24 12.79 -5.51 12.94
N LEU A 25 12.37 -6.66 12.41
CA LEU A 25 12.63 -7.08 11.03
C LEU A 25 12.06 -6.08 10.02
N TYR A 26 10.84 -5.57 10.29
CA TYR A 26 10.22 -4.56 9.44
C TYR A 26 11.03 -3.25 9.43
N GLU A 27 11.43 -2.73 10.60
CA GLU A 27 12.19 -1.46 10.67
C GLU A 27 13.54 -1.57 9.97
N GLN A 28 14.27 -2.70 10.15
CA GLN A 28 15.51 -2.97 9.42
C GLN A 28 15.28 -3.06 7.91
N GLY A 29 14.28 -3.83 7.49
CA GLY A 29 13.93 -3.98 6.08
C GLY A 29 13.45 -2.67 5.45
N LYS A 30 12.71 -1.86 6.22
CA LYS A 30 12.26 -0.53 5.81
C LYS A 30 13.45 0.41 5.57
N ALA A 31 14.39 0.49 6.51
CA ALA A 31 15.58 1.34 6.38
C ALA A 31 16.38 0.98 5.12
N LEU A 32 16.63 -0.31 4.88
CA LEU A 32 17.32 -0.80 3.69
C LEU A 32 16.53 -0.49 2.39
N TYR A 33 15.22 -0.64 2.43
CA TYR A 33 14.36 -0.32 1.28
C TYR A 33 14.38 1.17 0.94
N ASP A 34 14.35 2.03 1.96
CA ASP A 34 14.38 3.49 1.80
C ASP A 34 15.78 3.94 1.31
N ALA A 35 16.85 3.22 1.72
CA ALA A 35 18.21 3.36 1.18
C ALA A 35 18.40 2.73 -0.22
N LYS A 36 17.36 2.15 -0.82
CA LYS A 36 17.36 1.45 -2.13
C LYS A 36 18.22 0.16 -2.17
N ASP A 37 18.71 -0.33 -1.03
CA ASP A 37 19.37 -1.65 -0.94
C ASP A 37 18.31 -2.76 -0.91
N TYR A 38 17.65 -2.96 -2.06
CA TYR A 38 16.52 -3.88 -2.18
C TYR A 38 16.90 -5.34 -1.98
N ALA A 39 18.13 -5.70 -2.32
CA ALA A 39 18.64 -7.07 -2.15
C ALA A 39 18.69 -7.47 -0.67
N LYS A 40 19.15 -6.57 0.19
CA LYS A 40 19.17 -6.80 1.64
C LYS A 40 17.82 -6.51 2.31
N ALA A 41 17.02 -5.60 1.76
CA ALA A 41 15.69 -5.26 2.28
C ALA A 41 14.71 -6.43 2.15
N PHE A 42 14.71 -7.09 0.99
CA PHE A 42 13.73 -8.13 0.65
C PHE A 42 13.66 -9.26 1.69
N PRO A 43 14.74 -9.95 2.07
CA PRO A 43 14.66 -11.06 3.03
C PRO A 43 14.15 -10.60 4.41
N LYS A 44 14.49 -9.40 4.87
CA LYS A 44 14.00 -8.87 6.14
C LYS A 44 12.52 -8.51 6.08
N LEU A 45 12.07 -7.86 4.99
CA LEU A 45 10.66 -7.56 4.76
C LEU A 45 9.82 -8.83 4.62
N LYS A 46 10.36 -9.87 3.95
CA LYS A 46 9.72 -11.17 3.81
C LYS A 46 9.53 -11.82 5.17
N ALA A 47 10.57 -11.93 5.98
CA ALA A 47 10.49 -12.50 7.32
C ALA A 47 9.50 -11.74 8.22
N ALA A 48 9.47 -10.40 8.17
CA ALA A 48 8.49 -9.61 8.91
C ALA A 48 7.05 -9.83 8.41
N ALA A 49 6.84 -9.94 7.10
CA ALA A 49 5.54 -10.16 6.49
C ALA A 49 4.97 -11.55 6.79
N GLU A 50 5.83 -12.57 6.80
CA GLU A 50 5.49 -13.96 7.18
C GLU A 50 5.09 -14.05 8.66
N LYS A 51 5.69 -13.22 9.52
CA LYS A 51 5.30 -13.04 10.93
C LYS A 51 4.03 -12.18 11.10
N GLY A 52 3.33 -11.84 10.03
CA GLY A 52 2.04 -11.13 10.08
C GLY A 52 2.13 -9.60 10.12
N HIS A 53 3.31 -8.97 10.03
CA HIS A 53 3.42 -7.51 10.12
C HIS A 53 2.79 -6.81 8.90
N LYS A 54 1.64 -6.14 9.07
CA LYS A 54 0.83 -5.60 7.97
C LYS A 54 1.55 -4.58 7.06
N LYS A 55 2.42 -3.72 7.64
CA LYS A 55 3.22 -2.78 6.83
C LYS A 55 4.31 -3.50 6.02
N ALA A 56 4.87 -4.61 6.56
CA ALA A 56 5.83 -5.44 5.83
C ALA A 56 5.14 -6.18 4.69
N GLN A 57 3.93 -6.69 4.88
CA GLN A 57 3.13 -7.30 3.82
C GLN A 57 2.88 -6.34 2.66
N TYR A 58 2.54 -5.08 2.94
CA TYR A 58 2.44 -4.05 1.91
C TYR A 58 3.77 -3.81 1.17
N ARG A 59 4.90 -3.63 1.91
CA ARG A 59 6.20 -3.40 1.28
C ARG A 59 6.69 -4.61 0.49
N LEU A 60 6.43 -5.82 0.96
CA LEU A 60 6.76 -7.05 0.23
C LEU A 60 5.94 -7.16 -1.06
N GLY A 61 4.65 -6.82 -1.03
CA GLY A 61 3.84 -6.69 -2.24
C GLY A 61 4.46 -5.69 -3.23
N ARG A 62 4.97 -4.55 -2.73
CA ARG A 62 5.70 -3.57 -3.55
C ARG A 62 7.02 -4.12 -4.14
N CYS A 63 7.72 -4.97 -3.39
CA CYS A 63 8.93 -5.63 -3.91
C CYS A 63 8.59 -6.49 -5.13
N TYR A 64 7.57 -7.32 -5.03
CA TYR A 64 7.12 -8.16 -6.15
C TYR A 64 6.54 -7.34 -7.31
N GLU A 65 5.74 -6.30 -7.03
CA GLU A 65 5.18 -5.42 -8.08
C GLU A 65 6.27 -4.74 -8.93
N LYS A 66 7.37 -4.32 -8.30
CA LYS A 66 8.43 -3.53 -8.94
C LYS A 66 9.70 -4.33 -9.25
N GLY A 67 9.77 -5.60 -8.90
CA GLY A 67 11.00 -6.40 -9.05
C GLY A 67 12.14 -5.90 -8.16
N ARG A 68 11.86 -5.46 -6.92
CA ARG A 68 12.85 -4.88 -6.00
C ARG A 68 13.41 -5.94 -5.06
N GLY A 69 14.64 -6.39 -5.31
CA GLY A 69 15.30 -7.47 -4.56
C GLY A 69 14.74 -8.87 -4.85
N VAL A 70 13.83 -8.98 -5.80
CA VAL A 70 13.21 -10.23 -6.28
C VAL A 70 12.70 -10.03 -7.70
N ALA A 71 12.53 -11.09 -8.47
CA ALA A 71 11.87 -11.01 -9.77
C ALA A 71 10.45 -10.47 -9.64
N LYS A 72 10.01 -9.68 -10.64
CA LYS A 72 8.64 -9.15 -10.70
C LYS A 72 7.63 -10.30 -10.76
N ASP A 73 6.63 -10.27 -9.87
CA ASP A 73 5.54 -11.23 -9.82
C ASP A 73 4.26 -10.52 -9.34
N GLU A 74 3.35 -10.27 -10.28
CA GLU A 74 2.11 -9.55 -10.03
C GLU A 74 1.12 -10.35 -9.17
N ALA A 75 1.09 -11.67 -9.32
CA ALA A 75 0.23 -12.54 -8.51
C ALA A 75 0.71 -12.60 -7.05
N ALA A 76 2.02 -12.71 -6.84
CA ALA A 76 2.61 -12.62 -5.51
C ALA A 76 2.38 -11.24 -4.89
N ALA A 77 2.50 -10.14 -5.65
CA ALA A 77 2.21 -8.79 -5.19
C ALA A 77 0.77 -8.68 -4.69
N PHE A 78 -0.21 -9.11 -5.51
CA PHE A 78 -1.62 -9.13 -5.13
C PHE A 78 -1.88 -9.95 -3.86
N LYS A 79 -1.28 -11.14 -3.74
CA LYS A 79 -1.41 -12.01 -2.57
C LYS A 79 -0.93 -11.30 -1.29
N TRP A 80 0.21 -10.61 -1.34
CA TRP A 80 0.76 -9.92 -0.17
C TRP A 80 -0.01 -8.65 0.17
N TYR A 81 -0.48 -7.88 -0.82
CA TYR A 81 -1.38 -6.77 -0.59
C TYR A 81 -2.69 -7.23 0.06
N SER A 82 -3.26 -8.34 -0.40
CA SER A 82 -4.48 -8.91 0.16
C SER A 82 -4.31 -9.31 1.62
N LYS A 83 -3.17 -9.90 2.01
CA LYS A 83 -2.88 -10.20 3.42
C LYS A 83 -2.85 -8.94 4.29
N GLY A 84 -2.25 -7.86 3.81
CA GLY A 84 -2.26 -6.58 4.51
C GLY A 84 -3.64 -5.92 4.57
N ALA A 85 -4.45 -6.09 3.52
CA ALA A 85 -5.81 -5.55 3.45
C ALA A 85 -6.78 -6.26 4.39
N VAL A 86 -6.61 -7.57 4.65
CA VAL A 86 -7.35 -8.33 5.68
C VAL A 86 -7.10 -7.74 7.08
N GLN A 87 -5.92 -7.18 7.32
CA GLN A 87 -5.57 -6.50 8.57
C GLN A 87 -5.91 -4.99 8.55
N GLU A 88 -6.79 -4.58 7.66
CA GLU A 88 -7.27 -3.19 7.55
C GLU A 88 -6.12 -2.17 7.38
N HIS A 89 -5.08 -2.51 6.63
CA HIS A 89 -4.01 -1.58 6.32
C HIS A 89 -4.37 -0.75 5.09
N ALA A 90 -4.66 0.54 5.28
CA ALA A 90 -5.18 1.44 4.23
C ALA A 90 -4.39 1.40 2.92
N LYS A 91 -3.04 1.43 2.98
CA LYS A 91 -2.19 1.35 1.78
C LYS A 91 -2.29 -0.01 1.06
N SER A 92 -2.53 -1.09 1.81
CA SER A 92 -2.76 -2.42 1.22
C SER A 92 -4.12 -2.50 0.55
N GLU A 93 -5.17 -1.97 1.18
CA GLU A 93 -6.51 -1.91 0.58
C GLU A 93 -6.50 -1.08 -0.71
N TYR A 94 -5.83 0.08 -0.69
CA TYR A 94 -5.62 0.87 -1.90
C TYR A 94 -4.90 0.08 -3.00
N ALA A 95 -3.82 -0.64 -2.66
CA ALA A 95 -3.06 -1.45 -3.60
C ALA A 95 -3.92 -2.58 -4.20
N VAL A 96 -4.72 -3.28 -3.38
CA VAL A 96 -5.69 -4.30 -3.84
C VAL A 96 -6.73 -3.66 -4.76
N GLY A 97 -7.25 -2.47 -4.42
CA GLY A 97 -8.15 -1.71 -5.29
C GLY A 97 -7.54 -1.43 -6.66
N LYS A 98 -6.26 -1.03 -6.71
CA LYS A 98 -5.51 -0.86 -7.97
C LYS A 98 -5.39 -2.16 -8.75
N CYS A 99 -5.04 -3.25 -8.08
CA CYS A 99 -4.94 -4.56 -8.72
C CYS A 99 -6.25 -4.95 -9.41
N TYR A 100 -7.39 -4.83 -8.74
CA TYR A 100 -8.70 -5.08 -9.35
C TYR A 100 -9.07 -4.08 -10.45
N LYS A 101 -8.70 -2.79 -10.31
CA LYS A 101 -8.97 -1.78 -11.33
C LYS A 101 -8.25 -2.07 -12.63
N ASP A 102 -6.98 -2.45 -12.55
CA ASP A 102 -6.08 -2.57 -13.69
C ASP A 102 -5.90 -4.03 -14.16
N GLY A 103 -6.30 -5.02 -13.35
CA GLY A 103 -6.14 -6.46 -13.65
C GLY A 103 -4.73 -6.97 -13.36
N ILE A 104 -4.04 -6.39 -12.34
CA ILE A 104 -2.66 -6.74 -11.98
C ILE A 104 -2.67 -7.91 -11.00
N GLY A 105 -2.19 -9.07 -11.42
CA GLY A 105 -2.15 -10.30 -10.60
C GLY A 105 -3.52 -10.88 -10.23
N VAL A 106 -4.61 -10.32 -10.76
CA VAL A 106 -5.99 -10.75 -10.55
C VAL A 106 -6.88 -10.31 -11.71
N LYS A 107 -7.97 -11.03 -11.97
CA LYS A 107 -8.96 -10.61 -12.97
C LYS A 107 -9.54 -9.23 -12.62
N LYS A 108 -9.60 -8.36 -13.62
CA LYS A 108 -10.16 -7.01 -13.49
C LYS A 108 -11.60 -7.03 -12.99
N ASP A 109 -11.87 -6.23 -11.95
CA ASP A 109 -13.19 -6.09 -11.35
C ASP A 109 -13.37 -4.68 -10.78
N ARG A 110 -14.12 -3.83 -11.49
CA ARG A 110 -14.32 -2.43 -11.10
C ARG A 110 -15.15 -2.26 -9.82
N LYS A 111 -16.10 -3.17 -9.56
CA LYS A 111 -16.93 -3.11 -8.34
C LYS A 111 -16.06 -3.45 -7.11
N LYS A 112 -15.23 -4.50 -7.20
CA LYS A 112 -14.28 -4.82 -6.13
C LYS A 112 -13.25 -3.71 -5.95
N ALA A 113 -12.73 -3.14 -7.02
CA ALA A 113 -11.80 -2.01 -6.94
C ALA A 113 -12.42 -0.84 -6.15
N PHE A 114 -13.66 -0.47 -6.47
CA PHE A 114 -14.38 0.58 -5.75
C PHE A 114 -14.54 0.25 -4.26
N SER A 115 -14.96 -0.97 -3.93
CA SER A 115 -15.10 -1.41 -2.53
C SER A 115 -13.79 -1.26 -1.74
N PHE A 116 -12.66 -1.70 -2.31
CA PHE A 116 -11.36 -1.59 -1.65
C PHE A 116 -10.86 -0.13 -1.56
N PHE A 117 -11.10 0.69 -2.57
CA PHE A 117 -10.80 2.12 -2.48
C PHE A 117 -11.65 2.80 -1.40
N MET A 118 -12.93 2.47 -1.28
CA MET A 118 -13.81 2.99 -0.23
C MET A 118 -13.32 2.62 1.17
N ARG A 119 -12.88 1.37 1.40
CA ARG A 119 -12.31 0.94 2.68
C ARG A 119 -11.07 1.76 3.04
N SER A 120 -10.15 1.91 2.10
CA SER A 120 -8.95 2.71 2.28
C SER A 120 -9.25 4.21 2.48
N ALA A 121 -10.21 4.76 1.72
CA ALA A 121 -10.61 6.17 1.81
C ALA A 121 -11.26 6.53 3.16
N ARG A 122 -12.00 5.60 3.75
CA ARG A 122 -12.57 5.75 5.10
C ARG A 122 -11.52 5.77 6.21
N GLN A 123 -10.31 5.28 5.93
CA GLN A 123 -9.14 5.38 6.81
C GLN A 123 -8.29 6.63 6.51
N ASP A 124 -8.88 7.64 5.87
CA ASP A 124 -8.26 8.92 5.53
C ASP A 124 -6.99 8.79 4.68
N TYR A 125 -6.93 7.79 3.78
CA TYR A 125 -5.87 7.71 2.79
C TYR A 125 -6.23 8.57 1.57
N ALA A 126 -5.49 9.67 1.38
CA ALA A 126 -5.84 10.73 0.41
C ALA A 126 -5.92 10.23 -1.03
N GLU A 127 -4.99 9.36 -1.47
CA GLU A 127 -5.02 8.81 -2.83
C GLU A 127 -6.24 7.90 -3.05
N ALA A 128 -6.71 7.22 -2.00
CA ALA A 128 -7.93 6.42 -2.08
C ALA A 128 -9.16 7.31 -2.15
N GLN A 129 -9.21 8.39 -1.36
CA GLN A 129 -10.27 9.41 -1.43
C GLN A 129 -10.34 10.02 -2.83
N TYR A 130 -9.20 10.33 -3.43
CA TYR A 130 -9.11 10.80 -4.82
C TYR A 130 -9.66 9.77 -5.82
N GLN A 131 -9.27 8.50 -5.71
CA GLN A 131 -9.81 7.44 -6.59
C GLN A 131 -11.33 7.28 -6.44
N VAL A 132 -11.84 7.31 -5.22
CA VAL A 132 -13.29 7.25 -4.96
C VAL A 132 -14.02 8.42 -5.61
N GLY A 133 -13.49 9.63 -5.49
CA GLY A 133 -14.02 10.81 -6.16
C GLY A 133 -14.06 10.65 -7.68
N LYS A 134 -12.98 10.18 -8.29
CA LYS A 134 -12.92 9.88 -9.76
C LYS A 134 -13.93 8.81 -10.17
N ILE A 135 -14.12 7.78 -9.35
CA ILE A 135 -15.07 6.71 -9.65
C ILE A 135 -16.51 7.23 -9.62
N TYR A 136 -16.90 8.03 -8.63
CA TYR A 136 -18.22 8.66 -8.59
C TYR A 136 -18.42 9.65 -9.75
N LEU A 137 -17.37 10.40 -10.15
CA LEU A 137 -17.47 11.32 -11.27
C LEU A 137 -17.77 10.61 -12.60
N LYS A 138 -17.20 9.40 -12.80
CA LYS A 138 -17.27 8.65 -14.06
C LYS A 138 -18.31 7.51 -14.06
N GLY A 139 -18.85 7.13 -12.93
CA GLY A 139 -19.74 5.97 -12.81
C GLY A 139 -19.04 4.63 -13.11
N LYS A 140 -17.71 4.52 -12.89
CA LYS A 140 -16.93 3.32 -13.25
C LYS A 140 -16.76 2.37 -12.06
N GLY A 141 -17.77 1.55 -11.79
CA GLY A 141 -17.79 0.58 -10.67
C GLY A 141 -18.87 0.87 -9.64
N THR A 142 -19.51 2.01 -9.74
CA THR A 142 -20.75 2.42 -9.07
C THR A 142 -21.50 3.38 -9.97
N GLU A 143 -22.72 3.78 -9.61
CA GLU A 143 -23.45 4.85 -10.31
C GLU A 143 -22.70 6.19 -10.16
N ALA A 144 -22.81 7.03 -11.20
CA ALA A 144 -22.22 8.37 -11.18
C ALA A 144 -22.98 9.27 -10.19
N ASP A 145 -22.23 10.04 -9.40
CA ASP A 145 -22.79 10.98 -8.43
C ASP A 145 -21.81 12.15 -8.23
N VAL A 146 -22.09 13.26 -8.88
CA VAL A 146 -21.24 14.45 -8.87
C VAL A 146 -21.12 15.06 -7.47
N LYS A 147 -22.16 15.00 -6.65
CA LYS A 147 -22.13 15.53 -5.27
C LYS A 147 -21.19 14.71 -4.40
N LYS A 148 -21.29 13.38 -4.47
CA LYS A 148 -20.35 12.47 -3.78
C LYS A 148 -18.93 12.61 -4.34
N ALA A 149 -18.78 12.74 -5.66
CA ALA A 149 -17.47 12.99 -6.28
C ALA A 149 -16.82 14.25 -5.70
N LYS A 150 -17.52 15.40 -5.69
CA LYS A 150 -17.03 16.64 -5.10
C LYS A 150 -16.62 16.46 -3.64
N SER A 151 -17.47 15.84 -2.83
CA SER A 151 -17.21 15.61 -1.40
C SER A 151 -15.91 14.83 -1.17
N TRP A 152 -15.70 13.71 -1.90
CA TRP A 152 -14.50 12.90 -1.77
C TRP A 152 -13.24 13.57 -2.32
N LEU A 153 -13.37 14.32 -3.43
CA LEU A 153 -12.24 15.07 -4.02
C LEU A 153 -11.79 16.20 -3.10
N VAL A 154 -12.73 16.95 -2.50
CA VAL A 154 -12.40 17.98 -1.50
C VAL A 154 -11.73 17.36 -0.27
N LYS A 155 -12.23 16.22 0.22
CA LYS A 155 -11.57 15.48 1.31
C LYS A 155 -10.14 15.09 0.95
N ALA A 156 -9.91 14.60 -0.27
CA ALA A 156 -8.59 14.18 -0.73
C ALA A 156 -7.58 15.33 -0.71
N VAL A 157 -7.94 16.49 -1.28
CA VAL A 157 -7.03 17.64 -1.37
C VAL A 157 -6.87 18.41 -0.06
N LYS A 158 -7.85 18.33 0.85
CA LYS A 158 -7.78 18.89 2.21
C LYS A 158 -7.22 17.93 3.24
N ASN A 159 -6.80 16.73 2.82
CA ASN A 159 -6.23 15.75 3.74
C ASN A 159 -4.95 16.32 4.39
N PRO A 160 -4.86 16.37 5.74
CA PRO A 160 -3.76 17.07 6.42
C PRO A 160 -2.40 16.39 6.22
N LYS A 161 -2.38 15.14 5.78
CA LYS A 161 -1.16 14.37 5.64
C LYS A 161 -0.61 14.39 4.22
N ASP A 162 -1.45 14.05 3.24
CA ASP A 162 -1.01 13.80 1.86
C ASP A 162 -1.85 14.63 0.84
N GLY A 163 -2.70 15.57 1.31
CA GLY A 163 -3.65 16.31 0.46
C GLY A 163 -2.97 17.25 -0.52
N GLU A 164 -1.91 17.93 -0.10
CA GLU A 164 -1.14 18.79 -0.99
C GLU A 164 -0.47 18.00 -2.13
N GLU A 165 0.07 16.81 -1.84
CA GLU A 165 0.65 15.94 -2.88
C GLU A 165 -0.41 15.52 -3.90
N VAL A 166 -1.63 15.20 -3.44
CA VAL A 166 -2.76 14.89 -4.32
C VAL A 166 -3.15 16.09 -5.16
N LEU A 167 -3.23 17.30 -4.59
CA LEU A 167 -3.57 18.52 -5.31
C LEU A 167 -2.52 18.88 -6.37
N GLN A 168 -1.25 18.79 -6.02
CA GLN A 168 -0.14 19.03 -6.96
C GLN A 168 -0.17 18.04 -8.13
N LYS A 169 -0.46 16.77 -7.84
CA LYS A 169 -0.64 15.77 -8.89
C LYS A 169 -1.79 16.14 -9.82
N ILE A 170 -2.96 16.54 -9.30
CA ILE A 170 -4.11 16.93 -10.12
C ILE A 170 -3.75 18.15 -10.98
N ARG A 171 -3.07 19.14 -10.42
CA ARG A 171 -2.62 20.34 -11.17
C ARG A 171 -1.67 19.98 -12.29
N LYS A 172 -0.71 19.11 -12.03
CA LYS A 172 0.23 18.62 -13.04
C LYS A 172 -0.49 17.86 -14.15
N ASP A 173 -1.33 16.88 -13.81
CA ASP A 173 -2.08 16.10 -14.80
C ASP A 173 -2.96 17.02 -15.67
N ALA A 174 -3.56 18.06 -15.09
CA ALA A 174 -4.36 19.05 -15.81
C ALA A 174 -3.51 19.92 -16.77
N ALA A 175 -2.31 20.31 -16.35
CA ALA A 175 -1.35 21.06 -17.18
C ALA A 175 -0.84 20.20 -18.35
N ASP A 176 -0.64 18.90 -18.10
CA ASP A 176 -0.23 17.91 -19.11
C ASP A 176 -1.37 17.51 -20.06
N GLY A 177 -2.56 18.12 -19.92
CA GLY A 177 -3.67 17.96 -20.86
C GLY A 177 -4.76 16.96 -20.42
N ASP A 178 -4.68 16.38 -19.22
CA ASP A 178 -5.73 15.46 -18.70
C ASP A 178 -7.03 16.25 -18.44
N GLU A 179 -8.05 16.00 -19.28
CA GLU A 179 -9.36 16.65 -19.16
C GLU A 179 -10.11 16.29 -17.88
N ASP A 180 -9.93 15.07 -17.37
CA ASP A 180 -10.50 14.67 -16.10
C ASP A 180 -9.91 15.49 -14.95
N ALA A 181 -8.61 15.71 -14.96
CA ALA A 181 -7.94 16.53 -13.97
C ALA A 181 -8.41 18.00 -14.03
N ARG A 182 -8.61 18.55 -15.25
CA ARG A 182 -9.20 19.89 -15.43
C ARG A 182 -10.63 19.98 -14.89
N ALA A 183 -11.46 18.96 -15.18
CA ALA A 183 -12.82 18.90 -14.66
C ALA A 183 -12.83 18.79 -13.12
N ILE A 184 -11.91 18.00 -12.53
CA ILE A 184 -11.76 17.89 -11.08
C ILE A 184 -11.38 19.23 -10.46
N LEU A 185 -10.42 19.97 -11.03
CA LEU A 185 -10.05 21.30 -10.53
C LEU A 185 -11.22 22.27 -10.54
N LYS A 186 -12.03 22.27 -11.60
CA LYS A 186 -13.26 23.10 -11.67
C LYS A 186 -14.29 22.69 -10.61
N LEU A 187 -14.34 21.41 -10.27
CA LEU A 187 -15.32 20.89 -9.31
C LEU A 187 -14.95 21.18 -7.84
N ILE A 188 -13.66 21.22 -7.51
CA ILE A 188 -13.18 21.40 -6.12
C ILE A 188 -12.92 22.86 -5.74
N ASN A 189 -12.80 23.76 -6.71
CA ASN A 189 -12.77 25.22 -6.54
C ASN A 189 -14.21 25.76 -6.38
#